data_53b5918e4df09ef8b6e02d95fb24745f
#
_entry.id   53b5918e4df09ef8b6e02d95fb24745f
#
_cell.length_a   1.000
_cell.length_b   1.000
_cell.length_c   1.000
_cell.angle_alpha   90.00
_cell.angle_beta   90.00
_cell.angle_gamma   90.00
#
_symmetry.space_group_name_H-M   'P 1'
#
loop_
_entity.id
_entity.type
_entity.pdbx_description
1 polymer ?
#
loop_
_entity_poly.entity_id
_entity_poly.type
_entity_poly.pdbx_seq_one_letter_code
_entity_poly.pdbx_strand_id
1 'polypeptide(L)'
;MSANEIGRRLAWALDPVSFAEDKLNFVADQWQRQLLRSRSPAIMLNCCRQSGKSTTAAIAALHSAIYDPGLTLCVSPSLRQSRELFAKVMLFLKSIEPVIPLEEDNKSSCELSNGSRIVSLPGDPDTRTSTRPSGSCV
;
A
#
# COMPACT_ATOMS: atom_id res chain seq x y z
N MET A 1 6.27 -27.65 -4.09
CA MET A 1 6.77 -26.45 -3.38
C MET A 1 7.83 -26.90 -2.37
N SER A 2 9.03 -26.39 -2.48
CA SER A 2 10.12 -26.73 -1.56
C SER A 2 9.94 -26.06 -0.20
N ALA A 3 10.51 -26.66 0.85
CA ALA A 3 10.48 -26.06 2.20
C ALA A 3 11.09 -24.65 2.23
N ASN A 4 12.10 -24.40 1.42
CA ASN A 4 12.75 -23.09 1.30
C ASN A 4 11.81 -22.05 0.69
N GLU A 5 11.01 -22.44 -0.28
CA GLU A 5 10.01 -21.57 -0.90
C GLU A 5 8.88 -21.21 0.06
N ILE A 6 8.42 -22.16 0.85
CA ILE A 6 7.42 -21.92 1.91
C ILE A 6 7.98 -20.94 2.94
N GLY A 7 9.21 -21.14 3.38
CA GLY A 7 9.89 -20.25 4.32
C GLY A 7 9.98 -18.81 3.81
N ARG A 8 10.32 -18.63 2.55
CA ARG A 8 10.39 -17.30 1.91
C ARG A 8 9.01 -16.63 1.84
N ARG A 9 7.97 -17.36 1.47
CA ARG A 9 6.60 -16.82 1.43
C ARG A 9 6.12 -16.39 2.81
N LEU A 10 6.42 -17.17 3.85
CA LEU A 10 6.14 -16.79 5.23
C LEU A 10 6.92 -15.53 5.64
N ALA A 11 8.19 -15.44 5.28
CA ALA A 11 9.00 -14.26 5.57
C ALA A 11 8.40 -12.98 4.93
N TRP A 12 7.94 -13.07 3.70
CA TRP A 12 7.29 -11.92 3.03
C TRP A 12 5.98 -11.52 3.71
N ALA A 13 5.19 -12.49 4.16
CA ALA A 13 3.93 -12.20 4.86
C ALA A 13 4.16 -11.55 6.23
N LEU A 14 5.20 -11.95 6.94
CA LEU A 14 5.49 -11.49 8.29
C LEU A 14 6.36 -10.23 8.33
N ASP A 15 7.19 -10.00 7.31
CA ASP A 15 8.12 -8.87 7.26
C ASP A 15 7.97 -8.08 5.95
N PRO A 16 7.36 -6.87 6.01
CA PRO A 16 7.24 -6.01 4.85
C PRO A 16 8.58 -5.59 4.22
N VAL A 17 9.64 -5.54 5.01
CA VAL A 17 10.99 -5.20 4.51
C VAL A 17 11.51 -6.31 3.61
N SER A 18 11.43 -7.56 4.02
CA SER A 18 11.80 -8.72 3.19
C SER A 18 10.97 -8.80 1.91
N PHE A 19 9.69 -8.52 2.01
CA PHE A 19 8.80 -8.42 0.85
C PHE A 19 9.26 -7.33 -0.13
N ALA A 20 9.58 -6.15 0.36
CA ALA A 20 10.02 -5.02 -0.47
C ALA A 20 11.36 -5.31 -1.15
N GLU A 21 12.31 -5.88 -0.42
CA GLU A 21 13.63 -6.21 -0.97
C GLU A 21 13.56 -7.30 -2.04
N ASP A 22 12.82 -8.37 -1.77
CA ASP A 22 12.76 -9.55 -2.66
C ASP A 22 11.82 -9.35 -3.85
N LYS A 23 10.66 -8.73 -3.63
CA LYS A 23 9.61 -8.61 -4.64
C LYS A 23 9.64 -7.31 -5.42
N LEU A 24 10.05 -6.23 -4.79
CA LEU A 24 10.02 -4.89 -5.38
C LEU A 24 11.42 -4.36 -5.70
N ASN A 25 12.47 -5.10 -5.39
CA ASN A 25 13.86 -4.68 -5.52
C ASN A 25 14.12 -3.32 -4.84
N PHE A 26 13.46 -3.10 -3.71
CA PHE A 26 13.52 -1.86 -2.96
C PHE A 26 14.41 -2.03 -1.74
N VAL A 27 15.51 -1.27 -1.69
CA VAL A 27 16.40 -1.24 -0.53
C VAL A 27 15.94 -0.14 0.41
N ALA A 28 15.43 -0.53 1.56
CA ALA A 28 14.91 0.40 2.56
C ALA A 28 16.02 1.01 3.40
N ASP A 29 15.93 2.32 3.65
CA ASP A 29 16.74 3.00 4.63
C ASP A 29 16.35 2.58 6.06
N GLN A 30 17.19 2.93 7.04
CA GLN A 30 16.94 2.54 8.44
C GLN A 30 15.57 2.98 8.95
N TRP A 31 15.16 4.23 8.69
CA TRP A 31 13.86 4.75 9.13
C TRP A 31 12.69 4.07 8.41
N GLN A 32 12.87 3.71 7.13
CA GLN A 32 11.88 3.00 6.34
C GLN A 32 11.67 1.57 6.87
N ARG A 33 12.75 0.89 7.25
CA ARG A 33 12.67 -0.42 7.89
C ARG A 33 11.92 -0.37 9.21
N GLN A 34 12.21 0.63 10.04
CA GLN A 34 11.50 0.84 11.30
C GLN A 34 10.01 1.08 11.08
N LEU A 35 9.66 1.91 10.09
CA LEU A 35 8.28 2.17 9.72
C LEU A 35 7.56 0.89 9.27
N LEU A 36 8.13 0.18 8.31
CA LEU A 36 7.52 -1.01 7.73
C LEU A 36 7.35 -2.15 8.74
N ARG A 37 8.26 -2.25 9.72
CA ARG A 37 8.21 -3.24 10.79
C ARG A 37 7.38 -2.81 11.99
N SER A 38 6.96 -1.56 12.06
CA SER A 38 6.17 -1.06 13.18
C SER A 38 4.79 -1.72 13.20
N ARG A 39 4.35 -2.11 14.38
CA ARG A 39 3.00 -2.63 14.64
C ARG A 39 2.11 -1.62 15.35
N SER A 40 2.55 -0.37 15.40
CA SER A 40 1.74 0.70 15.99
C SER A 40 0.48 0.92 15.17
N PRO A 41 -0.69 1.10 15.81
CA PRO A 41 -1.94 1.37 15.09
C PRO A 41 -1.96 2.74 14.41
N ALA A 42 -1.08 3.65 14.82
CA ALA A 42 -0.95 4.98 14.22
C ALA A 42 0.51 5.40 14.18
N ILE A 43 0.94 5.92 13.04
CA ILE A 43 2.31 6.37 12.82
C ILE A 43 2.28 7.75 12.21
N MET A 44 3.07 8.67 12.78
CA MET A 44 3.26 10.02 12.25
C MET A 44 4.69 10.14 11.73
N LEU A 45 4.83 10.58 10.48
CA LEU A 45 6.13 10.79 9.86
C LEU A 45 6.41 12.27 9.68
N ASN A 46 7.51 12.71 10.24
CA ASN A 46 8.04 14.05 10.03
C ASN A 46 9.38 13.93 9.29
N CYS A 47 9.32 13.91 7.97
CA CYS A 47 10.46 13.74 7.10
C CYS A 47 10.54 14.90 6.10
N CYS A 48 11.74 15.17 5.60
CA CYS A 48 11.93 16.16 4.54
C CYS A 48 11.29 15.71 3.22
N ARG A 49 11.16 16.65 2.29
CA ARG A 49 10.70 16.34 0.92
C ARG A 49 11.66 15.37 0.23
N GLN A 50 11.15 14.53 -0.65
CA GLN A 50 11.91 13.55 -1.44
C GLN A 50 12.69 12.52 -0.59
N SER A 51 12.24 12.27 0.63
CA SER A 51 12.84 11.26 1.51
C SER A 51 12.31 9.84 1.28
N GLY A 52 11.44 9.64 0.29
CA GLY A 52 10.85 8.34 0.00
C GLY A 52 9.62 7.99 0.83
N LYS A 53 8.95 8.97 1.45
CA LYS A 53 7.72 8.76 2.25
C LYS A 53 6.61 8.09 1.45
N SER A 54 6.31 8.66 0.28
CA SER A 54 5.23 8.15 -0.58
C SER A 54 5.52 6.75 -1.09
N THR A 55 6.76 6.46 -1.41
CA THR A 55 7.19 5.11 -1.83
C THR A 55 7.03 4.12 -0.69
N THR A 56 7.47 4.48 0.51
CA THR A 56 7.33 3.63 1.70
C THR A 56 5.86 3.40 2.06
N ALA A 57 5.03 4.44 1.98
CA ALA A 57 3.58 4.34 2.20
C ALA A 57 2.92 3.43 1.17
N ALA A 58 3.32 3.52 -0.10
CA ALA A 58 2.81 2.64 -1.16
C ALA A 58 3.17 1.17 -0.90
N ILE A 59 4.39 0.90 -0.45
CA ILE A 59 4.82 -0.46 -0.08
C ILE A 59 4.02 -0.99 1.10
N ALA A 60 3.83 -0.18 2.14
CA ALA A 60 3.03 -0.57 3.31
C ALA A 60 1.57 -0.86 2.93
N ALA A 61 0.96 -0.02 2.10
CA ALA A 61 -0.39 -0.21 1.61
C ALA A 61 -0.51 -1.50 0.79
N LEU A 62 0.42 -1.75 -0.10
CA LEU A 62 0.45 -2.94 -0.95
C LEU A 62 0.63 -4.23 -0.13
N HIS A 63 1.58 -4.24 0.80
CA HIS A 63 1.81 -5.37 1.68
C HIS A 63 0.56 -5.71 2.51
N SER A 64 -0.06 -4.69 3.09
CA SER A 64 -1.31 -4.85 3.83
C SER A 64 -2.44 -5.40 2.96
N ALA A 65 -2.60 -4.88 1.76
CA ALA A 65 -3.63 -5.36 0.84
C ALA A 65 -3.44 -6.82 0.40
N ILE A 66 -2.20 -7.27 0.27
CA ILE A 66 -1.90 -8.65 -0.13
C ILE A 66 -2.08 -9.64 1.02
N TYR A 67 -1.54 -9.31 2.20
CA TYR A 67 -1.43 -10.25 3.31
C TYR A 67 -2.46 -10.06 4.42
N ASP A 68 -3.13 -8.91 4.45
CA ASP A 68 -4.19 -8.61 5.41
C ASP A 68 -5.41 -8.09 4.63
N PRO A 69 -6.25 -8.97 4.08
CA PRO A 69 -7.37 -8.58 3.23
C PRO A 69 -8.30 -7.60 3.92
N GLY A 70 -8.60 -6.50 3.22
CA GLY A 70 -9.45 -5.44 3.75
C GLY A 70 -9.45 -4.21 2.86
N LEU A 71 -9.94 -3.12 3.40
CA LEU A 71 -9.99 -1.84 2.71
C LEU A 71 -8.79 -0.98 3.10
N THR A 72 -8.01 -0.59 2.11
CA THR A 72 -6.90 0.35 2.26
C THR A 72 -7.27 1.68 1.62
N LEU A 73 -7.24 2.75 2.40
CA LEU A 73 -7.54 4.10 1.92
C LEU A 73 -6.27 4.94 1.83
N CYS A 74 -6.03 5.50 0.65
CA CYS A 74 -4.96 6.46 0.40
C CYS A 74 -5.58 7.87 0.30
N VAL A 75 -5.42 8.68 1.33
CA VAL A 75 -5.99 10.02 1.39
C VAL A 75 -4.87 11.07 1.31
N SER A 76 -5.02 12.03 0.43
CA SER A 76 -4.06 13.13 0.24
C SER A 76 -4.80 14.44 0.09
N PRO A 77 -4.16 15.59 0.38
CA PRO A 77 -4.82 16.90 0.32
C PRO A 77 -5.39 17.25 -1.05
N SER A 78 -4.79 16.73 -2.13
CA SER A 78 -5.27 16.99 -3.49
C SER A 78 -5.50 15.70 -4.26
N LEU A 79 -6.40 15.75 -5.22
CA LEU A 79 -6.66 14.63 -6.13
C LEU A 79 -5.41 14.19 -6.91
N ARG A 80 -4.56 15.14 -7.29
CA ARG A 80 -3.30 14.86 -7.97
C ARG A 80 -2.37 14.00 -7.12
N GLN A 81 -2.16 14.37 -5.86
CA GLN A 81 -1.31 13.62 -4.94
C GLN A 81 -1.86 12.24 -4.64
N SER A 82 -3.18 12.12 -4.48
CA SER A 82 -3.83 10.82 -4.29
C SER A 82 -3.62 9.90 -5.49
N ARG A 83 -3.75 10.43 -6.69
CA ARG A 83 -3.51 9.66 -7.92
C ARG A 83 -2.05 9.26 -8.09
N GLU A 84 -1.12 10.13 -7.73
CA GLU A 84 0.32 9.83 -7.77
C GLU A 84 0.68 8.69 -6.79
N LEU A 85 0.14 8.72 -5.59
CA LEU A 85 0.34 7.65 -4.61
C LEU A 85 -0.27 6.33 -5.11
N PHE A 86 -1.49 6.38 -5.61
CA PHE A 86 -2.15 5.21 -6.16
C PHE A 86 -1.40 4.63 -7.36
N ALA A 87 -0.88 5.47 -8.24
CA ALA A 87 -0.07 5.05 -9.39
C ALA A 87 1.19 4.30 -8.94
N LYS A 88 1.83 4.73 -7.86
CA LYS A 88 2.98 4.00 -7.28
C LYS A 88 2.58 2.63 -6.76
N VAL A 89 1.46 2.53 -6.07
CA VAL A 89 0.94 1.24 -5.59
C VAL A 89 0.69 0.30 -6.77
N MET A 90 0.06 0.80 -7.82
CA MET A 90 -0.23 0.00 -9.02
C MET A 90 1.03 -0.41 -9.77
N LEU A 91 2.03 0.47 -9.83
CA LEU A 91 3.32 0.15 -10.43
C LEU A 91 4.00 -1.02 -9.71
N PHE A 92 4.04 -0.98 -8.38
CA PHE A 92 4.60 -2.06 -7.58
C PHE A 92 3.78 -3.35 -7.71
N LEU A 93 2.47 -3.25 -7.69
CA LEU A 93 1.58 -4.41 -7.84
C LEU A 93 1.82 -5.14 -9.18
N LYS A 94 1.98 -4.39 -10.26
CA LYS A 94 2.25 -4.94 -11.58
C LYS A 94 3.66 -5.51 -11.74
N SER A 95 4.60 -5.10 -10.90
CA SER A 95 5.98 -5.60 -10.92
C SER A 95 6.16 -6.90 -10.14
N ILE A 96 5.19 -7.30 -9.36
CA ILE A 96 5.26 -8.54 -8.56
C ILE A 96 5.02 -9.75 -9.45
N GLU A 97 5.85 -10.75 -9.31
CA GLU A 97 5.69 -12.05 -9.98
C GLU A 97 5.45 -13.17 -8.94
N PRO A 98 4.47 -14.05 -9.15
CA PRO A 98 3.46 -14.02 -10.20
C PRO A 98 2.52 -12.83 -10.07
N VAL A 99 2.02 -12.32 -11.21
CA VAL A 99 1.10 -11.18 -11.22
C VAL A 99 -0.16 -11.53 -10.42
N ILE A 100 -0.51 -10.66 -9.49
CA ILE A 100 -1.72 -10.84 -8.68
C ILE A 100 -2.92 -10.41 -9.53
N PRO A 101 -3.91 -11.29 -9.71
CA PRO A 101 -5.10 -10.94 -10.48
C PRO A 101 -5.87 -9.78 -9.84
N LEU A 102 -6.32 -8.85 -10.69
CA LEU A 102 -7.20 -7.75 -10.31
C LEU A 102 -8.62 -8.06 -10.74
N GLU A 103 -9.56 -7.93 -9.84
CA GLU A 103 -10.99 -8.04 -10.13
C GLU A 103 -11.52 -6.74 -10.75
N GLU A 104 -11.07 -5.61 -10.22
CA GLU A 104 -11.42 -4.29 -10.72
C GLU A 104 -10.20 -3.38 -10.72
N ASP A 105 -10.00 -2.66 -11.80
CA ASP A 105 -8.91 -1.68 -11.95
C ASP A 105 -9.45 -0.42 -12.61
N ASN A 106 -9.45 0.68 -11.86
CA ASN A 106 -9.77 2.00 -12.40
C ASN A 106 -8.74 3.04 -11.90
N LYS A 107 -8.93 4.31 -12.27
CA LYS A 107 -7.93 5.37 -12.02
C LYS A 107 -7.70 5.71 -10.53
N SER A 108 -8.58 5.29 -9.65
CA SER A 108 -8.53 5.67 -8.23
C SER A 108 -8.86 4.53 -7.28
N SER A 109 -9.18 3.35 -7.80
CA SER A 109 -9.43 2.18 -6.98
C SER A 109 -9.05 0.89 -7.70
N CYS A 110 -8.65 -0.11 -6.96
CA CYS A 110 -8.46 -1.45 -7.46
C CYS A 110 -8.95 -2.47 -6.42
N GLU A 111 -9.43 -3.58 -6.92
CA GLU A 111 -9.82 -4.73 -6.11
C GLU A 111 -8.97 -5.95 -6.50
N LEU A 112 -8.36 -6.57 -5.50
CA LEU A 112 -7.55 -7.76 -5.69
C LEU A 112 -8.41 -9.02 -5.59
N SER A 113 -7.93 -10.10 -6.19
CA SER A 113 -8.63 -11.40 -6.16
C SER A 113 -8.82 -11.98 -4.75
N ASN A 114 -8.08 -11.52 -3.76
CA ASN A 114 -8.24 -11.92 -2.36
C ASN A 114 -9.35 -11.15 -1.62
N GLY A 115 -10.07 -10.26 -2.31
CA GLY A 115 -11.10 -9.41 -1.73
C GLY A 115 -10.61 -8.09 -1.15
N SER A 116 -9.30 -7.83 -1.16
CA SER A 116 -8.74 -6.55 -0.72
C SER A 116 -9.06 -5.44 -1.72
N ARG A 117 -9.31 -4.26 -1.19
CA ARG A 117 -9.60 -3.08 -2.00
C ARG A 117 -8.70 -1.91 -1.59
N ILE A 118 -8.09 -1.28 -2.57
CA ILE A 118 -7.29 -0.07 -2.38
C ILE A 118 -8.00 1.07 -3.08
N VAL A 119 -8.30 2.12 -2.33
CA VAL A 119 -9.03 3.28 -2.83
C VAL A 119 -8.23 4.56 -2.54
N SER A 120 -8.11 5.40 -3.54
CA SER A 120 -7.45 6.70 -3.43
C SER A 120 -8.50 7.81 -3.44
N LEU A 121 -8.48 8.65 -2.42
CA LEU A 121 -9.44 9.73 -2.23
C LEU A 121 -8.72 11.06 -1.98
N PRO A 122 -9.22 12.16 -2.58
CA PRO A 122 -8.77 13.49 -2.18
C PRO A 122 -9.32 13.85 -0.80
N GLY A 123 -8.52 14.55 -0.02
CA GLY A 123 -8.91 15.03 1.30
C GLY A 123 -9.71 16.34 1.30
N ASP A 124 -10.07 16.87 0.13
CA ASP A 124 -10.82 18.11 0.00
C ASP A 124 -12.27 17.92 0.46
N PRO A 125 -12.75 18.74 1.41
CA PRO A 125 -14.13 18.67 1.90
C PRO A 125 -15.18 18.90 0.80
N ASP A 126 -14.89 19.67 -0.21
CA ASP A 126 -15.84 19.97 -1.29
C ASP A 126 -16.05 18.77 -2.22
N THR A 127 -15.09 17.86 -2.31
CA THR A 127 -15.22 16.64 -3.11
C THR A 127 -15.91 15.50 -2.37
N ARG A 128 -16.13 15.63 -1.06
CA ARG A 128 -16.74 14.60 -0.22
C ARG A 128 -18.28 14.57 -0.27
N THR A 129 -18.91 15.56 -0.90
CA THR A 129 -20.37 15.69 -0.91
C THR A 129 -21.10 14.66 -1.76
N SER A 130 -20.41 13.94 -2.63
CA SER A 130 -21.02 12.94 -3.52
C SER A 130 -20.93 11.50 -3.02
N THR A 131 -20.13 11.23 -1.99
CA THR A 131 -19.98 9.91 -1.39
C THR A 131 -19.96 10.03 0.12
N ARG A 132 -21.14 9.97 0.74
CA ARG A 132 -21.21 9.68 2.17
C ARG A 132 -21.20 8.16 2.34
N PRO A 133 -20.08 7.56 2.75
CA PRO A 133 -20.18 6.21 3.28
C PRO A 133 -20.93 6.30 4.62
N SER A 134 -21.92 5.45 4.79
CA SER A 134 -22.52 5.18 6.09
C SER A 134 -21.49 4.48 6.96
N GLY A 135 -20.55 5.22 7.51
CA GLY A 135 -19.50 4.66 8.34
C GLY A 135 -18.51 5.74 8.74
N SER A 136 -17.95 5.63 9.94
CA SER A 136 -16.96 6.56 10.47
C SER A 136 -15.75 6.65 9.53
N CYS A 137 -15.48 7.83 9.00
CA CYS A 137 -14.21 8.18 8.39
C CYS A 137 -13.16 8.46 9.45
N VAL A 138 -12.06 7.85 9.29
CA VAL A 138 -10.85 8.27 9.97
C VAL A 138 -9.90 8.92 8.98
#